data_1ab03c330874eeaf1b39e37f4cc5eb05
#
_entry.id   1ab03c330874eeaf1b39e37f4cc5eb05
#
_cell.length_a   1.000
_cell.length_b   1.000
_cell.length_c   1.000
_cell.angle_alpha   90.00
_cell.angle_beta   90.00
_cell.angle_gamma   90.00
#
_symmetry.space_group_name_H-M   'P 1'
#
loop_
_entity.id
_entity.type
_entity.pdbx_description
1 polymer ?
#
loop_
_entity_poly.entity_id
_entity_poly.type
_entity_poly.pdbx_seq_one_letter_code
_entity_poly.pdbx_strand_id
1 'polypeptide(L)'
;VARCNYAYSNNFSYNWDSKNFFEYSKDFKNFFPKFKCKEISEINYNDNKKIKLGFVSGNLYNNHSVTYFLKKTFKYIDKNEFEIYIFSFGNQKSSKIIDDISKNIDFSFDITHLDNQKVIDLIQSKKINILFDLMGVTDADRIEIFNNRVCPTQISWLGYCNTIGFDTIDHIIADKNLIKEDEKKYFSENILELPSIWNAHSGFDFERNFNESPFIRNGFITFGSFGNFRKISDEVIETWLNILKKVENSKLLLKSSENYENTILIDKFKKNGIEKRIKIYDRSEFSSLKDHLNLYNNLDIALDTFPYNGVTTTFEALWMGVPVIGIKGFNFNS
;
A
#
# COMPACT_ATOMS: atom_id res chain seq x y z
N VAL A 1 -5.72 1.17 18.20
CA VAL A 1 -4.30 1.07 17.79
C VAL A 1 -3.79 -0.37 17.87
N ALA A 2 -3.68 -1.02 19.06
CA ALA A 2 -3.04 -2.33 19.22
C ALA A 2 -3.62 -3.42 18.28
N ARG A 3 -4.94 -3.46 18.10
CA ARG A 3 -5.60 -4.43 17.20
C ARG A 3 -5.30 -4.18 15.73
N CYS A 4 -5.26 -2.92 15.31
CA CYS A 4 -4.86 -2.55 13.94
C CYS A 4 -3.41 -2.99 13.67
N ASN A 5 -2.50 -2.71 14.61
CA ASN A 5 -1.10 -3.13 14.51
C ASN A 5 -0.98 -4.66 14.48
N TYR A 6 -1.76 -5.38 15.26
CA TYR A 6 -1.79 -6.83 15.24
C TYR A 6 -2.28 -7.36 13.88
N ALA A 7 -3.41 -6.87 13.37
CA ALA A 7 -3.91 -7.22 12.04
C ALA A 7 -2.87 -6.91 10.95
N TYR A 8 -2.28 -5.71 10.99
CA TYR A 8 -1.28 -5.30 10.02
C TYR A 8 -0.03 -6.20 10.06
N SER A 9 0.50 -6.49 11.26
CA SER A 9 1.71 -7.31 11.44
C SER A 9 1.53 -8.75 10.96
N ASN A 10 0.33 -9.31 11.10
CA ASN A 10 0.05 -10.67 10.65
C ASN A 10 0.01 -10.82 9.11
N ASN A 11 -0.06 -9.72 8.35
CA ASN A 11 0.15 -9.80 6.90
C ASN A 11 1.55 -10.28 6.52
N PHE A 12 2.52 -10.14 7.41
CA PHE A 12 3.90 -10.61 7.21
C PHE A 12 4.10 -12.05 7.68
N SER A 13 3.11 -12.63 8.37
CA SER A 13 3.19 -13.97 8.96
C SER A 13 2.83 -15.05 7.94
N TYR A 14 3.67 -16.07 7.83
CA TYR A 14 3.40 -17.24 7.01
C TYR A 14 2.28 -18.16 7.57
N ASN A 15 1.95 -17.98 8.85
CA ASN A 15 0.95 -18.79 9.55
C ASN A 15 -0.49 -18.25 9.43
N TRP A 16 -0.67 -17.13 8.73
CA TRP A 16 -1.99 -16.54 8.48
C TRP A 16 -2.37 -16.68 7.01
N ASP A 17 -3.68 -16.79 6.78
CA ASP A 17 -4.31 -16.82 5.47
C ASP A 17 -5.55 -15.91 5.44
N SER A 18 -6.24 -15.83 4.31
CA SER A 18 -7.46 -15.03 4.16
C SER A 18 -8.54 -15.41 5.18
N LYS A 19 -8.62 -16.69 5.55
CA LYS A 19 -9.58 -17.18 6.56
C LYS A 19 -9.24 -16.66 7.95
N ASN A 20 -7.97 -16.69 8.35
CA ASN A 20 -7.53 -16.16 9.65
C ASN A 20 -7.83 -14.67 9.77
N PHE A 21 -7.59 -13.88 8.70
CA PHE A 21 -7.94 -12.47 8.67
C PHE A 21 -9.44 -12.25 8.80
N PHE A 22 -10.25 -13.01 8.07
CA PHE A 22 -11.70 -12.92 8.15
C PHE A 22 -12.22 -13.24 9.56
N GLU A 23 -11.78 -14.34 10.15
CA GLU A 23 -12.18 -14.70 11.52
C GLU A 23 -11.77 -13.64 12.54
N TYR A 24 -10.56 -13.07 12.41
CA TYR A 24 -10.10 -12.01 13.30
C TYR A 24 -10.90 -10.71 13.12
N SER A 25 -11.28 -10.37 11.88
CA SER A 25 -11.97 -9.13 11.56
C SER A 25 -13.46 -9.14 11.91
N LYS A 26 -14.10 -10.31 12.05
CA LYS A 26 -15.54 -10.43 12.36
C LYS A 26 -15.99 -9.58 13.55
N ASP A 27 -15.17 -9.55 14.60
CA ASP A 27 -15.48 -8.81 15.82
C ASP A 27 -14.83 -7.42 15.84
N PHE A 28 -14.13 -7.04 14.78
CA PHE A 28 -13.34 -5.82 14.76
C PHE A 28 -14.18 -4.58 15.05
N LYS A 29 -15.37 -4.53 14.45
CA LYS A 29 -16.36 -3.46 14.63
C LYS A 29 -16.73 -3.20 16.11
N ASN A 30 -16.67 -4.23 16.97
CA ASN A 30 -17.07 -4.14 18.38
C ASN A 30 -16.01 -3.41 19.24
N PHE A 31 -14.80 -3.21 18.73
CA PHE A 31 -13.70 -2.58 19.45
C PHE A 31 -13.54 -1.10 19.11
N PHE A 32 -14.30 -0.58 18.19
CA PHE A 32 -14.28 0.81 17.78
C PHE A 32 -15.57 1.52 18.20
N PRO A 33 -15.46 2.79 18.62
CA PRO A 33 -16.64 3.55 19.06
C PRO A 33 -17.62 3.75 17.91
N LYS A 34 -18.89 3.85 18.28
CA LYS A 34 -19.93 4.37 17.41
C LYS A 34 -20.12 5.86 17.67
N PHE A 35 -20.20 6.63 16.61
CA PHE A 35 -20.40 8.07 16.65
C PHE A 35 -21.86 8.40 16.27
N LYS A 36 -22.28 9.62 16.62
CA LYS A 36 -23.58 10.14 16.19
C LYS A 36 -23.53 10.49 14.71
N CYS A 37 -24.30 9.79 13.90
CA CYS A 37 -24.49 10.08 12.47
C CYS A 37 -25.94 10.48 12.20
N LYS A 38 -26.15 11.39 11.26
CA LYS A 38 -27.46 11.57 10.66
C LYS A 38 -27.78 10.34 9.83
N GLU A 39 -29.03 9.91 9.83
CA GLU A 39 -29.49 8.85 8.94
C GLU A 39 -29.29 9.29 7.47
N ILE A 40 -28.89 8.36 6.63
CA ILE A 40 -28.63 8.66 5.21
C ILE A 40 -29.88 9.21 4.53
N SER A 41 -31.06 8.73 4.92
CA SER A 41 -32.38 9.23 4.46
C SER A 41 -32.67 10.68 4.83
N GLU A 42 -32.02 11.22 5.87
CA GLU A 42 -32.18 12.62 6.31
C GLU A 42 -31.32 13.60 5.51
N ILE A 43 -30.39 13.09 4.71
CA ILE A 43 -29.49 13.91 3.91
C ILE A 43 -29.98 13.95 2.46
N ASN A 44 -30.33 15.14 1.97
CA ASN A 44 -30.77 15.27 0.59
C ASN A 44 -29.58 15.23 -0.39
N TYR A 45 -29.31 14.08 -0.97
CA TYR A 45 -28.30 13.88 -1.99
C TYR A 45 -28.76 14.28 -3.40
N ASN A 46 -30.06 14.44 -3.63
CA ASN A 46 -30.61 14.83 -4.95
C ASN A 46 -30.23 16.24 -5.36
N ASP A 47 -29.80 17.08 -4.41
CA ASP A 47 -29.28 18.42 -4.69
C ASP A 47 -27.88 18.38 -5.34
N ASN A 48 -27.20 17.26 -5.32
CA ASN A 48 -25.87 17.14 -5.90
C ASN A 48 -25.99 17.14 -7.43
N LYS A 49 -25.41 18.16 -8.07
CA LYS A 49 -25.30 18.23 -9.54
C LYS A 49 -24.34 17.19 -10.10
N LYS A 50 -23.34 16.79 -9.30
CA LYS A 50 -22.33 15.80 -9.61
C LYS A 50 -22.21 14.81 -8.46
N ILE A 51 -21.71 13.62 -8.75
CA ILE A 51 -21.41 12.62 -7.73
C ILE A 51 -20.16 13.06 -6.97
N LYS A 52 -20.27 13.17 -5.65
CA LYS A 52 -19.19 13.62 -4.78
C LYS A 52 -18.40 12.42 -4.26
N LEU A 53 -17.13 12.35 -4.66
CA LEU A 53 -16.19 11.32 -4.25
C LEU A 53 -15.33 11.88 -3.11
N GLY A 54 -15.44 11.29 -1.92
CA GLY A 54 -14.62 11.64 -0.76
C GLY A 54 -13.49 10.64 -0.56
N PHE A 55 -12.31 11.10 -0.23
CA PHE A 55 -11.13 10.26 0.05
C PHE A 55 -10.55 10.63 1.41
N VAL A 56 -10.41 9.65 2.30
CA VAL A 56 -9.80 9.84 3.62
C VAL A 56 -8.41 9.24 3.61
N SER A 57 -7.39 10.04 3.93
CA SER A 57 -6.00 9.57 3.93
C SER A 57 -5.06 10.40 4.80
N GLY A 58 -4.23 9.73 5.61
CA GLY A 58 -3.07 10.31 6.27
C GLY A 58 -1.83 10.39 5.37
N ASN A 59 -1.89 9.78 4.19
CA ASN A 59 -0.72 9.59 3.32
C ASN A 59 -0.70 10.46 2.07
N LEU A 60 -1.76 11.23 1.82
CA LEU A 60 -1.90 11.94 0.54
C LEU A 60 -0.90 13.09 0.37
N TYR A 61 -0.52 13.74 1.47
CA TYR A 61 0.35 14.93 1.45
C TYR A 61 1.73 14.70 2.11
N ASN A 62 2.21 13.46 2.18
CA ASN A 62 3.49 13.15 2.82
C ASN A 62 4.51 12.42 1.93
N ASN A 63 4.37 12.48 0.60
CA ASN A 63 5.18 11.74 -0.38
C ASN A 63 5.07 10.21 -0.25
N HIS A 64 3.96 9.73 0.24
CA HIS A 64 3.71 8.30 0.38
C HIS A 64 3.38 7.65 -0.98
N SER A 65 3.61 6.34 -1.07
CA SER A 65 3.35 5.55 -2.29
C SER A 65 1.91 5.67 -2.83
N VAL A 66 0.91 5.80 -1.94
CA VAL A 66 -0.51 6.03 -2.31
C VAL A 66 -0.67 7.20 -3.27
N THR A 67 0.12 8.25 -3.09
CA THR A 67 0.08 9.45 -3.94
C THR A 67 0.38 9.15 -5.40
N TYR A 68 1.34 8.24 -5.67
CA TYR A 68 1.71 7.83 -7.03
C TYR A 68 0.62 7.01 -7.72
N PHE A 69 -0.22 6.30 -6.98
CA PHE A 69 -1.36 5.59 -7.55
C PHE A 69 -2.55 6.50 -7.82
N LEU A 70 -2.74 7.54 -7.02
CA LEU A 70 -3.87 8.47 -7.16
C LEU A 70 -3.66 9.57 -8.19
N LYS A 71 -2.42 9.98 -8.46
CA LYS A 71 -2.09 11.12 -9.35
C LYS A 71 -2.80 11.05 -10.70
N LYS A 72 -2.68 9.94 -11.42
CA LYS A 72 -3.36 9.76 -12.72
C LYS A 72 -4.84 9.46 -12.54
N THR A 73 -5.23 8.74 -11.50
CA THR A 73 -6.64 8.47 -11.22
C THR A 73 -7.42 9.78 -11.12
N PHE A 74 -6.98 10.73 -10.29
CA PHE A 74 -7.65 12.02 -10.14
C PHE A 74 -7.63 12.86 -11.42
N LYS A 75 -6.57 12.74 -12.22
CA LYS A 75 -6.47 13.43 -13.51
C LYS A 75 -7.52 12.95 -14.53
N TYR A 76 -7.87 11.67 -14.50
CA TYR A 76 -8.75 11.05 -15.51
C TYR A 76 -10.19 10.88 -15.04
N ILE A 77 -10.53 11.22 -13.79
CA ILE A 77 -11.92 11.28 -13.34
C ILE A 77 -12.65 12.37 -14.15
N ASP A 78 -13.80 12.00 -14.73
CA ASP A 78 -14.63 12.95 -15.48
C ASP A 78 -15.18 14.04 -14.56
N LYS A 79 -14.67 15.25 -14.72
CA LYS A 79 -15.07 16.41 -13.94
C LYS A 79 -16.46 16.94 -14.29
N ASN A 80 -17.10 16.47 -15.35
CA ASN A 80 -18.50 16.81 -15.64
C ASN A 80 -19.46 16.02 -14.74
N GLU A 81 -19.09 14.78 -14.38
CA GLU A 81 -19.91 13.88 -13.57
C GLU A 81 -19.52 13.84 -12.10
N PHE A 82 -18.23 14.08 -11.78
CA PHE A 82 -17.69 13.89 -10.44
C PHE A 82 -17.03 15.14 -9.86
N GLU A 83 -17.10 15.27 -8.53
CA GLU A 83 -16.32 16.21 -7.72
C GLU A 83 -15.45 15.43 -6.73
N ILE A 84 -14.18 15.81 -6.57
CA ILE A 84 -13.22 15.16 -5.69
C ILE A 84 -13.04 15.96 -4.40
N TYR A 85 -13.33 15.32 -3.28
CA TYR A 85 -13.19 15.82 -1.92
C TYR A 85 -12.11 15.04 -1.19
N ILE A 86 -11.10 15.72 -0.65
CA ILE A 86 -10.04 15.12 0.13
C ILE A 86 -10.19 15.50 1.61
N PHE A 87 -10.15 14.50 2.47
CA PHE A 87 -10.09 14.64 3.93
C PHE A 87 -8.73 14.11 4.38
N SER A 88 -7.74 15.00 4.48
CA SER A 88 -6.35 14.63 4.79
C SER A 88 -5.99 14.92 6.22
N PHE A 89 -5.08 14.12 6.79
CA PHE A 89 -4.54 14.33 8.13
C PHE A 89 -3.06 13.98 8.20
N GLY A 90 -2.41 14.36 9.31
CA GLY A 90 -0.99 14.15 9.53
C GLY A 90 -0.11 15.26 8.95
N ASN A 91 1.19 15.02 8.90
CA ASN A 91 2.17 16.02 8.44
C ASN A 91 2.06 16.25 6.94
N GLN A 92 1.64 17.43 6.56
CA GLN A 92 1.60 17.84 5.16
C GLN A 92 2.98 18.33 4.72
N LYS A 93 3.48 17.78 3.61
CA LYS A 93 4.73 18.19 2.98
C LYS A 93 4.44 18.71 1.59
N SER A 94 5.11 19.79 1.19
CA SER A 94 5.07 20.24 -0.20
C SER A 94 6.00 19.38 -1.06
N SER A 95 5.51 18.97 -2.23
CA SER A 95 6.31 18.30 -3.25
C SER A 95 5.62 18.40 -4.60
N LYS A 96 6.39 18.24 -5.68
CA LYS A 96 5.84 18.29 -7.05
C LYS A 96 4.66 17.34 -7.28
N ILE A 97 4.71 16.13 -6.71
CA ILE A 97 3.62 15.17 -6.90
C ILE A 97 2.34 15.61 -6.18
N ILE A 98 2.48 16.25 -5.01
CA ILE A 98 1.35 16.79 -4.25
C ILE A 98 0.75 17.98 -5.00
N ASP A 99 1.59 18.88 -5.54
CA ASP A 99 1.13 20.00 -6.36
C ASP A 99 0.37 19.53 -7.61
N ASP A 100 0.86 18.47 -8.25
CA ASP A 100 0.20 17.89 -9.43
C ASP A 100 -1.14 17.21 -9.10
N ILE A 101 -1.25 16.55 -7.95
CA ILE A 101 -2.51 15.98 -7.48
C ILE A 101 -3.50 17.06 -7.15
N SER A 102 -3.07 18.12 -6.44
CA SER A 102 -3.92 19.22 -5.99
C SER A 102 -4.62 19.94 -7.13
N LYS A 103 -4.02 19.99 -8.32
CA LYS A 103 -4.65 20.55 -9.53
C LYS A 103 -5.92 19.83 -9.97
N ASN A 104 -6.11 18.59 -9.55
CA ASN A 104 -7.24 17.74 -9.92
C ASN A 104 -8.25 17.53 -8.78
N ILE A 105 -8.04 18.15 -7.62
CA ILE A 105 -8.90 18.09 -6.46
C ILE A 105 -9.82 19.33 -6.47
N ASP A 106 -11.12 19.12 -6.22
CA ASP A 106 -12.08 20.21 -6.16
C ASP A 106 -12.12 20.83 -4.76
N PHE A 107 -12.07 20.01 -3.71
CA PHE A 107 -12.11 20.45 -2.31
C PHE A 107 -11.14 19.63 -1.46
N SER A 108 -10.37 20.31 -0.60
CA SER A 108 -9.46 19.69 0.35
C SER A 108 -9.68 20.22 1.76
N PHE A 109 -9.75 19.32 2.73
CA PHE A 109 -9.96 19.59 4.15
C PHE A 109 -8.86 18.96 4.98
N ASP A 110 -8.13 19.76 5.75
CA ASP A 110 -7.23 19.25 6.77
C ASP A 110 -8.03 18.88 8.01
N ILE A 111 -8.08 17.60 8.32
CA ILE A 111 -8.79 17.03 9.46
C ILE A 111 -7.87 16.63 10.60
N THR A 112 -6.58 17.02 10.56
CA THR A 112 -5.55 16.60 11.54
C THR A 112 -5.97 16.87 12.98
N HIS A 113 -6.52 18.06 13.24
CA HIS A 113 -6.86 18.51 14.60
C HIS A 113 -8.36 18.35 14.95
N LEU A 114 -9.13 17.71 14.07
CA LEU A 114 -10.53 17.42 14.34
C LEU A 114 -10.67 16.05 15.02
N ASP A 115 -11.56 15.96 16.02
CA ASP A 115 -12.00 14.65 16.51
C ASP A 115 -12.88 13.93 15.47
N ASN A 116 -13.04 12.61 15.62
CA ASN A 116 -13.76 11.79 14.62
C ASN A 116 -15.22 12.18 14.49
N GLN A 117 -15.89 12.68 15.56
CA GLN A 117 -17.26 13.18 15.45
C GLN A 117 -17.35 14.39 14.53
N LYS A 118 -16.45 15.37 14.67
CA LYS A 118 -16.39 16.56 13.79
C LYS A 118 -16.04 16.21 12.37
N VAL A 119 -15.19 15.19 12.16
CA VAL A 119 -14.89 14.70 10.80
C VAL A 119 -16.13 14.09 10.16
N ILE A 120 -16.89 13.28 10.89
CA ILE A 120 -18.15 12.69 10.41
C ILE A 120 -19.15 13.81 10.07
N ASP A 121 -19.33 14.78 10.97
CA ASP A 121 -20.24 15.92 10.73
C ASP A 121 -19.83 16.71 9.48
N LEU A 122 -18.51 16.91 9.28
CA LEU A 122 -17.98 17.57 8.09
C LEU A 122 -18.29 16.77 6.83
N ILE A 123 -18.00 15.45 6.79
CA ILE A 123 -18.26 14.59 5.64
C ILE A 123 -19.75 14.61 5.30
N GLN A 124 -20.65 14.46 6.29
CA GLN A 124 -22.09 14.49 6.09
C GLN A 124 -22.58 15.88 5.60
N SER A 125 -21.98 16.97 6.12
CA SER A 125 -22.32 18.33 5.66
C SER A 125 -21.98 18.60 4.21
N LYS A 126 -20.96 17.90 3.67
CA LYS A 126 -20.56 17.99 2.25
C LYS A 126 -21.42 17.10 1.34
N LYS A 127 -22.30 16.26 1.90
CA LYS A 127 -23.16 15.34 1.16
C LYS A 127 -22.35 14.43 0.22
N ILE A 128 -21.29 13.80 0.76
CA ILE A 128 -20.44 12.87 0.01
C ILE A 128 -21.28 11.66 -0.39
N ASN A 129 -21.26 11.27 -1.67
CA ASN A 129 -21.99 10.13 -2.19
C ASN A 129 -21.22 8.82 -1.98
N ILE A 130 -19.92 8.85 -2.26
CA ILE A 130 -19.03 7.68 -2.14
C ILE A 130 -17.79 8.11 -1.35
N LEU A 131 -17.50 7.40 -0.28
CA LEU A 131 -16.33 7.66 0.57
C LEU A 131 -15.32 6.52 0.47
N PHE A 132 -14.10 6.84 0.11
CA PHE A 132 -13.00 5.90 0.01
C PHE A 132 -12.12 5.93 1.26
N ASP A 133 -11.92 4.77 1.87
CA ASP A 133 -10.89 4.51 2.86
C ASP A 133 -9.59 4.14 2.14
N LEU A 134 -8.58 5.01 2.24
CA LEU A 134 -7.27 4.78 1.63
C LEU A 134 -6.23 4.24 2.62
N MET A 135 -6.63 3.87 3.83
CA MET A 135 -5.72 3.52 4.92
C MET A 135 -5.98 2.14 5.50
N GLY A 136 -7.25 1.80 5.74
CA GLY A 136 -7.63 0.60 6.47
C GLY A 136 -6.98 0.55 7.85
N VAL A 137 -6.55 -0.65 8.25
CA VAL A 137 -5.89 -0.85 9.56
C VAL A 137 -4.45 -0.31 9.62
N THR A 138 -3.90 0.21 8.53
CA THR A 138 -2.54 0.80 8.53
C THR A 138 -2.48 2.11 9.28
N ASP A 139 -3.62 2.77 9.48
CA ASP A 139 -3.76 3.95 10.33
C ASP A 139 -4.99 3.82 11.24
N ALA A 140 -4.73 3.59 12.52
CA ALA A 140 -5.77 3.34 13.51
C ALA A 140 -6.57 4.59 13.91
N ASP A 141 -6.06 5.79 13.61
CA ASP A 141 -6.66 7.03 14.14
C ASP A 141 -7.96 7.40 13.44
N ARG A 142 -8.11 7.02 12.18
CA ARG A 142 -9.27 7.40 11.35
C ARG A 142 -10.14 6.23 10.88
N ILE A 143 -9.72 4.99 11.11
CA ILE A 143 -10.51 3.80 10.75
C ILE A 143 -11.89 3.80 11.44
N GLU A 144 -11.99 4.41 12.63
CA GLU A 144 -13.22 4.52 13.40
C GLU A 144 -14.35 5.23 12.65
N ILE A 145 -14.03 6.18 11.74
CA ILE A 145 -14.99 6.88 10.90
C ILE A 145 -15.77 5.86 10.08
N PHE A 146 -15.07 4.89 9.50
CA PHE A 146 -15.63 3.87 8.63
C PHE A 146 -16.41 2.78 9.36
N ASN A 147 -16.28 2.67 10.69
CA ASN A 147 -17.18 1.84 11.51
C ASN A 147 -18.60 2.45 11.66
N ASN A 148 -18.85 3.59 11.04
CA ASN A 148 -20.12 4.29 11.03
C ASN A 148 -20.61 4.50 9.59
N ARG A 149 -21.93 4.54 9.38
CA ARG A 149 -22.50 4.86 8.08
C ARG A 149 -22.54 6.37 7.91
N VAL A 150 -21.49 6.94 7.29
CA VAL A 150 -21.34 8.40 7.15
C VAL A 150 -21.81 8.93 5.79
N CYS A 151 -21.95 8.05 4.80
CA CYS A 151 -22.46 8.36 3.46
C CYS A 151 -23.12 7.13 2.82
N PRO A 152 -23.80 7.27 1.66
CA PRO A 152 -24.50 6.16 1.01
C PRO A 152 -23.63 4.95 0.69
N THR A 153 -22.41 5.17 0.20
CA THR A 153 -21.48 4.10 -0.19
C THR A 153 -20.09 4.34 0.39
N GLN A 154 -19.56 3.33 1.06
CA GLN A 154 -18.20 3.34 1.65
C GLN A 154 -17.37 2.23 1.04
N ILE A 155 -16.18 2.55 0.57
CA ILE A 155 -15.31 1.64 -0.20
C ILE A 155 -13.92 1.62 0.40
N SER A 156 -13.37 0.42 0.62
CA SER A 156 -11.95 0.24 0.94
C SER A 156 -11.14 0.13 -0.35
N TRP A 157 -10.06 0.92 -0.45
CA TRP A 157 -9.19 0.91 -1.63
C TRP A 157 -7.77 1.32 -1.31
N LEU A 158 -6.83 0.64 -1.91
CA LEU A 158 -5.43 1.02 -2.07
C LEU A 158 -4.55 0.88 -0.82
N GLY A 159 -4.98 1.31 0.38
CA GLY A 159 -4.10 1.38 1.55
C GLY A 159 -3.93 0.08 2.32
N TYR A 160 -4.93 -0.81 2.26
CA TYR A 160 -4.92 -2.07 2.96
C TYR A 160 -5.39 -3.21 2.06
N CYS A 161 -4.76 -4.36 2.19
CA CYS A 161 -4.88 -5.48 1.26
C CYS A 161 -5.68 -6.66 1.82
N ASN A 162 -6.59 -6.42 2.77
CA ASN A 162 -7.41 -7.47 3.38
C ASN A 162 -8.76 -6.90 3.83
N THR A 163 -9.68 -7.81 4.22
CA THR A 163 -10.96 -7.41 4.80
C THR A 163 -10.77 -6.63 6.11
N ILE A 164 -11.63 -5.63 6.33
CA ILE A 164 -11.63 -4.81 7.56
C ILE A 164 -12.67 -5.32 8.56
N GLY A 165 -13.75 -5.96 8.11
CA GLY A 165 -14.78 -6.54 8.96
C GLY A 165 -15.82 -5.52 9.47
N PHE A 166 -15.97 -4.37 8.83
CA PHE A 166 -17.00 -3.39 9.16
C PHE A 166 -18.21 -3.57 8.25
N ASP A 167 -19.40 -3.80 8.81
CA ASP A 167 -20.65 -3.91 8.03
C ASP A 167 -21.00 -2.61 7.27
N THR A 168 -20.32 -1.54 7.59
CA THR A 168 -20.51 -0.20 6.99
C THR A 168 -19.60 0.07 5.80
N ILE A 169 -18.65 -0.81 5.50
CA ILE A 169 -17.86 -0.75 4.26
C ILE A 169 -18.52 -1.69 3.26
N ASP A 170 -19.07 -1.13 2.19
CA ASP A 170 -19.86 -1.87 1.21
C ASP A 170 -19.01 -2.69 0.26
N HIS A 171 -17.87 -2.12 -0.15
CA HIS A 171 -17.02 -2.70 -1.18
C HIS A 171 -15.53 -2.60 -0.86
N ILE A 172 -14.76 -3.56 -1.41
CA ILE A 172 -13.32 -3.47 -1.55
C ILE A 172 -12.96 -3.53 -3.04
N ILE A 173 -12.12 -2.60 -3.51
CA ILE A 173 -11.66 -2.61 -4.90
C ILE A 173 -10.55 -3.64 -5.07
N ALA A 174 -10.73 -4.53 -6.01
CA ALA A 174 -9.78 -5.56 -6.40
C ALA A 174 -9.75 -5.75 -7.93
N ASP A 175 -9.08 -6.77 -8.42
CA ASP A 175 -9.19 -7.28 -9.78
C ASP A 175 -9.21 -8.82 -9.77
N LYS A 176 -9.54 -9.41 -10.91
CA LYS A 176 -9.73 -10.86 -11.08
C LYS A 176 -8.51 -11.74 -10.73
N ASN A 177 -7.30 -11.15 -10.65
CA ASN A 177 -6.07 -11.91 -10.40
C ASN A 177 -5.72 -11.96 -8.90
N LEU A 178 -6.27 -11.03 -8.10
CA LEU A 178 -5.91 -10.83 -6.71
C LEU A 178 -6.62 -11.78 -5.77
N ILE A 179 -7.94 -11.86 -5.87
CA ILE A 179 -8.78 -12.65 -4.98
C ILE A 179 -9.37 -13.81 -5.78
N LYS A 180 -9.04 -15.04 -5.37
CA LYS A 180 -9.59 -16.23 -6.00
C LYS A 180 -11.08 -16.36 -5.65
N GLU A 181 -11.84 -17.04 -6.50
CA GLU A 181 -13.29 -17.21 -6.30
C GLU A 181 -13.64 -17.88 -4.97
N ASP A 182 -12.85 -18.87 -4.55
CA ASP A 182 -13.03 -19.59 -3.30
C ASP A 182 -12.57 -18.79 -2.05
N GLU A 183 -11.82 -17.71 -2.24
CA GLU A 183 -11.36 -16.80 -1.19
C GLU A 183 -12.34 -15.62 -0.95
N LYS A 184 -13.21 -15.30 -1.91
CA LYS A 184 -14.19 -14.19 -1.80
C LYS A 184 -15.05 -14.27 -0.53
N LYS A 185 -15.37 -15.47 -0.09
CA LYS A 185 -16.12 -15.74 1.16
C LYS A 185 -15.42 -15.28 2.44
N TYR A 186 -14.12 -14.94 2.36
CA TYR A 186 -13.31 -14.43 3.47
C TYR A 186 -13.19 -12.91 3.47
N PHE A 187 -14.05 -12.23 2.73
CA PHE A 187 -14.19 -10.77 2.77
C PHE A 187 -15.58 -10.42 3.28
N SER A 188 -15.68 -9.47 4.20
CA SER A 188 -16.97 -8.93 4.65
C SER A 188 -17.54 -7.92 3.66
N GLU A 189 -16.69 -7.29 2.88
CA GLU A 189 -17.01 -6.35 1.83
C GLU A 189 -17.36 -7.08 0.53
N ASN A 190 -18.25 -6.50 -0.28
CA ASN A 190 -18.46 -6.97 -1.65
C ASN A 190 -17.23 -6.63 -2.49
N ILE A 191 -16.71 -7.57 -3.26
CA ILE A 191 -15.55 -7.35 -4.10
C ILE A 191 -15.95 -6.64 -5.38
N LEU A 192 -15.45 -5.42 -5.57
CA LEU A 192 -15.61 -4.64 -6.79
C LEU A 192 -14.43 -4.90 -7.71
N GLU A 193 -14.60 -5.80 -8.66
CA GLU A 193 -13.54 -6.18 -9.58
C GLU A 193 -13.38 -5.17 -10.72
N LEU A 194 -12.20 -4.56 -10.80
CA LEU A 194 -11.82 -3.77 -11.96
C LEU A 194 -11.42 -4.66 -13.14
N PRO A 195 -11.64 -4.22 -14.38
CA PRO A 195 -11.45 -5.08 -15.57
C PRO A 195 -9.99 -5.45 -15.85
N SER A 196 -9.03 -4.67 -15.37
CA SER A 196 -7.60 -4.88 -15.63
C SER A 196 -6.79 -5.03 -14.35
N ILE A 197 -6.52 -3.92 -13.68
CA ILE A 197 -5.69 -3.88 -12.48
C ILE A 197 -6.34 -2.99 -11.42
N TRP A 198 -6.31 -3.42 -10.18
CA TRP A 198 -6.92 -2.73 -9.05
C TRP A 198 -6.23 -1.40 -8.70
N ASN A 199 -4.99 -1.22 -9.09
CA ASN A 199 -4.21 -0.01 -8.91
C ASN A 199 -3.41 0.32 -10.18
N ALA A 200 -3.20 1.59 -10.45
CA ALA A 200 -2.44 2.06 -11.59
C ALA A 200 -1.35 3.04 -11.15
N HIS A 201 -0.11 2.59 -11.14
CA HIS A 201 1.01 3.47 -10.77
C HIS A 201 1.23 4.54 -11.84
N SER A 202 1.35 5.79 -11.40
CA SER A 202 1.47 6.96 -12.30
C SER A 202 2.84 7.08 -12.99
N GLY A 203 3.80 6.28 -12.59
CA GLY A 203 5.21 6.46 -12.99
C GLY A 203 5.89 7.55 -12.19
N PHE A 204 7.12 7.84 -12.55
CA PHE A 204 7.95 8.86 -11.91
C PHE A 204 8.33 9.95 -12.90
N ASP A 205 8.40 11.21 -12.42
CA ASP A 205 8.64 12.39 -13.26
C ASP A 205 10.14 12.65 -13.44
N PHE A 206 10.89 11.67 -13.94
CA PHE A 206 12.28 11.86 -14.35
C PHE A 206 12.63 10.94 -15.53
N GLU A 207 13.64 11.35 -16.28
CA GLU A 207 14.18 10.55 -17.37
C GLU A 207 14.89 9.33 -16.81
N ARG A 208 14.54 8.16 -17.36
CA ARG A 208 15.13 6.89 -16.97
C ARG A 208 16.41 6.66 -17.76
N ASN A 209 17.50 6.46 -17.04
CA ASN A 209 18.74 5.99 -17.66
C ASN A 209 18.79 4.47 -17.51
N PHE A 210 18.51 3.76 -18.58
CA PHE A 210 18.74 2.32 -18.64
C PHE A 210 20.21 2.06 -18.89
N ASN A 211 20.85 1.45 -17.90
CA ASN A 211 22.23 0.98 -18.06
C ASN A 211 22.21 -0.44 -18.63
N GLU A 212 23.34 -0.83 -19.16
CA GLU A 212 23.62 -2.23 -19.49
C GLU A 212 23.47 -3.10 -18.23
N SER A 213 22.98 -4.35 -18.40
CA SER A 213 22.80 -5.29 -17.29
C SER A 213 24.06 -5.37 -16.42
N PRO A 214 23.94 -5.31 -15.08
CA PRO A 214 25.08 -5.49 -14.18
C PRO A 214 25.89 -6.75 -14.46
N PHE A 215 25.25 -7.83 -14.87
CA PHE A 215 25.91 -9.08 -15.26
C PHE A 215 26.95 -8.89 -16.37
N ILE A 216 26.63 -8.10 -17.40
CA ILE A 216 27.57 -7.84 -18.50
C ILE A 216 28.80 -7.09 -18.01
N ARG A 217 28.63 -6.14 -17.10
CA ARG A 217 29.72 -5.35 -16.53
C ARG A 217 30.56 -6.11 -15.49
N ASN A 218 29.88 -6.94 -14.69
CA ASN A 218 30.47 -7.52 -13.48
C ASN A 218 30.84 -8.99 -13.64
N GLY A 219 30.26 -9.69 -14.62
CA GLY A 219 30.44 -11.14 -14.81
C GLY A 219 29.74 -12.03 -13.78
N PHE A 220 28.86 -11.44 -12.94
CA PHE A 220 28.06 -12.19 -11.96
C PHE A 220 26.66 -11.62 -11.88
N ILE A 221 25.68 -12.47 -11.52
CA ILE A 221 24.28 -12.07 -11.33
C ILE A 221 24.13 -11.28 -10.03
N THR A 222 23.45 -10.15 -10.10
CA THR A 222 23.08 -9.35 -8.93
C THR A 222 21.59 -9.43 -8.67
N PHE A 223 21.21 -10.15 -7.62
CA PHE A 223 19.87 -10.14 -7.07
C PHE A 223 19.69 -8.95 -6.14
N GLY A 224 18.43 -8.51 -5.91
CA GLY A 224 18.19 -7.50 -4.90
C GLY A 224 16.75 -7.41 -4.42
N SER A 225 16.57 -6.85 -3.23
CA SER A 225 15.25 -6.54 -2.67
C SER A 225 15.33 -5.23 -1.87
N PHE A 226 14.52 -4.24 -2.27
CA PHE A 226 14.55 -2.90 -1.66
C PHE A 226 13.25 -2.57 -0.94
N GLY A 227 12.45 -3.61 -0.65
CA GLY A 227 11.21 -3.51 0.11
C GLY A 227 11.42 -3.22 1.60
N ASN A 228 10.31 -3.14 2.32
CA ASN A 228 10.33 -3.00 3.77
C ASN A 228 10.94 -4.26 4.41
N PHE A 229 11.94 -4.07 5.27
CA PHE A 229 12.69 -5.15 5.92
C PHE A 229 11.81 -6.06 6.78
N ARG A 230 10.70 -5.54 7.34
CA ARG A 230 9.72 -6.33 8.10
C ARG A 230 9.05 -7.45 7.30
N LYS A 231 9.12 -7.39 5.97
CA LYS A 231 8.63 -8.44 5.07
C LYS A 231 9.62 -9.61 4.89
N ILE A 232 10.83 -9.47 5.39
CA ILE A 232 11.90 -10.47 5.23
C ILE A 232 11.79 -11.46 6.39
N SER A 233 10.92 -12.47 6.21
CA SER A 233 10.77 -13.58 7.17
C SER A 233 11.92 -14.58 7.07
N ASP A 234 11.94 -15.55 7.99
CA ASP A 234 12.93 -16.64 7.97
C ASP A 234 12.82 -17.48 6.70
N GLU A 235 11.61 -17.72 6.21
CA GLU A 235 11.35 -18.47 4.97
C GLU A 235 11.86 -17.71 3.74
N VAL A 236 11.72 -16.38 3.73
CA VAL A 236 12.31 -15.53 2.68
C VAL A 236 13.83 -15.64 2.70
N ILE A 237 14.44 -15.54 3.87
CA ILE A 237 15.90 -15.65 4.03
C ILE A 237 16.40 -17.02 3.56
N GLU A 238 15.75 -18.12 3.97
CA GLU A 238 16.11 -19.48 3.55
C GLU A 238 15.99 -19.66 2.03
N THR A 239 14.94 -19.08 1.43
CA THR A 239 14.76 -19.12 -0.02
C THR A 239 15.88 -18.37 -0.72
N TRP A 240 16.25 -17.19 -0.27
CA TRP A 240 17.35 -16.41 -0.85
C TRP A 240 18.71 -17.09 -0.63
N LEU A 241 18.94 -17.71 0.52
CA LEU A 241 20.11 -18.54 0.76
C LEU A 241 20.23 -19.68 -0.26
N ASN A 242 19.13 -20.36 -0.53
CA ASN A 242 19.09 -21.45 -1.49
C ASN A 242 19.34 -20.97 -2.93
N ILE A 243 18.80 -19.81 -3.30
CA ILE A 243 19.07 -19.16 -4.60
C ILE A 243 20.57 -18.88 -4.73
N LEU A 244 21.17 -18.22 -3.72
CA LEU A 244 22.58 -17.88 -3.76
C LEU A 244 23.49 -19.12 -3.79
N LYS A 245 23.12 -20.19 -3.09
CA LYS A 245 23.87 -21.46 -3.14
C LYS A 245 23.82 -22.10 -4.52
N LYS A 246 22.67 -22.07 -5.19
CA LYS A 246 22.49 -22.65 -6.53
C LYS A 246 23.11 -21.80 -7.63
N VAL A 247 23.14 -20.48 -7.45
CA VAL A 247 23.76 -19.52 -8.38
C VAL A 247 25.06 -19.02 -7.74
N GLU A 248 26.11 -19.84 -7.82
CA GLU A 248 27.36 -19.61 -7.08
C GLU A 248 27.99 -18.25 -7.39
N ASN A 249 27.96 -17.83 -8.66
CA ASN A 249 28.48 -16.53 -9.08
C ASN A 249 27.38 -15.45 -9.04
N SER A 250 26.87 -15.15 -7.84
CA SER A 250 25.83 -14.14 -7.65
C SER A 250 26.00 -13.37 -6.33
N LYS A 251 25.39 -12.21 -6.26
CA LYS A 251 25.34 -11.35 -5.06
C LYS A 251 23.90 -10.95 -4.75
N LEU A 252 23.64 -10.56 -3.50
CA LEU A 252 22.36 -10.04 -3.05
C LEU A 252 22.55 -8.61 -2.51
N LEU A 253 21.81 -7.66 -3.06
CA LEU A 253 21.75 -6.28 -2.58
C LEU A 253 20.43 -6.05 -1.83
N LEU A 254 20.50 -5.51 -0.63
CA LEU A 254 19.36 -5.17 0.20
C LEU A 254 19.43 -3.69 0.59
N LYS A 255 18.31 -3.13 1.03
CA LYS A 255 18.23 -1.79 1.59
C LYS A 255 17.46 -1.82 2.91
N SER A 256 18.06 -1.33 3.98
CA SER A 256 17.46 -1.29 5.31
C SER A 256 17.65 0.08 5.96
N SER A 257 16.80 0.40 6.92
CA SER A 257 16.94 1.56 7.80
C SER A 257 17.26 1.19 9.25
N GLU A 258 17.37 -0.12 9.57
CA GLU A 258 17.45 -0.59 10.94
C GLU A 258 18.69 -1.47 11.16
N ASN A 259 19.62 -1.00 11.99
CA ASN A 259 20.91 -1.67 12.22
C ASN A 259 20.78 -3.04 12.92
N TYR A 260 19.79 -3.22 13.81
CA TYR A 260 19.62 -4.47 14.55
C TYR A 260 19.13 -5.63 13.66
N GLU A 261 18.14 -5.39 12.83
CA GLU A 261 17.61 -6.40 11.88
C GLU A 261 18.69 -6.80 10.87
N ASN A 262 19.57 -5.87 10.48
CA ASN A 262 20.70 -6.14 9.62
C ASN A 262 21.66 -7.16 10.24
N THR A 263 21.91 -7.08 11.55
CA THR A 263 22.81 -7.99 12.26
C THR A 263 22.28 -9.43 12.22
N ILE A 264 20.99 -9.63 12.53
CA ILE A 264 20.37 -10.97 12.50
C ILE A 264 20.46 -11.57 11.10
N LEU A 265 20.15 -10.78 10.08
CA LEU A 265 20.23 -11.22 8.69
C LEU A 265 21.65 -11.61 8.32
N ILE A 266 22.62 -10.73 8.57
CA ILE A 266 24.04 -10.98 8.26
C ILE A 266 24.54 -12.23 8.96
N ASP A 267 24.16 -12.46 10.23
CA ASP A 267 24.56 -13.66 10.99
C ASP A 267 24.03 -14.95 10.35
N LYS A 268 22.81 -14.95 9.82
CA LYS A 268 22.27 -16.10 9.11
C LYS A 268 23.07 -16.41 7.84
N PHE A 269 23.43 -15.40 7.08
CA PHE A 269 24.24 -15.55 5.88
C PHE A 269 25.70 -15.97 6.23
N LYS A 270 26.26 -15.42 7.30
CA LYS A 270 27.58 -15.80 7.82
C LYS A 270 27.65 -17.26 8.24
N LYS A 271 26.65 -17.76 8.97
CA LYS A 271 26.53 -19.19 9.33
C LYS A 271 26.50 -20.11 8.10
N ASN A 272 26.09 -19.59 6.95
CA ASN A 272 26.08 -20.31 5.68
C ASN A 272 27.30 -20.03 4.78
N GLY A 273 28.28 -19.25 5.25
CA GLY A 273 29.54 -18.97 4.53
C GLY A 273 29.40 -18.08 3.31
N ILE A 274 28.30 -17.30 3.22
CA ILE A 274 28.01 -16.46 2.04
C ILE A 274 27.83 -14.96 2.37
N GLU A 275 28.27 -14.53 3.55
CA GLU A 275 28.18 -13.13 4.01
C GLU A 275 28.90 -12.14 3.08
N LYS A 276 29.96 -12.54 2.41
CA LYS A 276 30.70 -11.70 1.45
C LYS A 276 29.94 -11.42 0.15
N ARG A 277 28.84 -12.15 -0.07
CA ARG A 277 27.99 -12.03 -1.25
C ARG A 277 26.76 -11.15 -1.02
N ILE A 278 26.65 -10.53 0.18
CA ILE A 278 25.55 -9.66 0.53
C ILE A 278 26.07 -8.26 0.79
N LYS A 279 25.34 -7.29 0.28
CA LYS A 279 25.52 -5.88 0.62
C LYS A 279 24.17 -5.31 1.06
N ILE A 280 24.14 -4.68 2.22
CA ILE A 280 23.00 -3.94 2.74
C ILE A 280 23.35 -2.45 2.65
N TYR A 281 22.54 -1.71 1.92
CA TYR A 281 22.62 -0.25 1.86
C TYR A 281 21.80 0.35 3.00
N ASP A 282 22.35 1.37 3.66
CA ASP A 282 21.57 2.17 4.60
C ASP A 282 20.61 3.09 3.83
N ARG A 283 19.37 3.18 4.29
CA ARG A 283 18.37 4.05 3.67
C ARG A 283 18.78 5.52 3.68
N SER A 284 19.56 5.96 4.67
CA SER A 284 20.05 7.32 4.80
C SER A 284 21.07 7.71 3.72
N GLU A 285 21.68 6.74 3.04
CA GLU A 285 22.58 6.98 1.91
C GLU A 285 21.85 7.57 0.68
N PHE A 286 20.50 7.51 0.65
CA PHE A 286 19.69 7.94 -0.48
C PHE A 286 18.83 9.14 -0.08
N SER A 287 19.25 10.34 -0.48
CA SER A 287 18.61 11.59 -0.09
C SER A 287 17.36 11.92 -0.92
N SER A 288 17.23 11.32 -2.09
CA SER A 288 16.12 11.56 -3.02
C SER A 288 15.48 10.26 -3.53
N LEU A 289 14.25 10.38 -4.03
CA LEU A 289 13.59 9.29 -4.73
C LEU A 289 14.38 8.83 -5.97
N LYS A 290 15.00 9.78 -6.68
CA LYS A 290 15.84 9.49 -7.85
C LYS A 290 17.04 8.63 -7.48
N ASP A 291 17.73 8.95 -6.36
CA ASP A 291 18.87 8.17 -5.87
C ASP A 291 18.43 6.76 -5.50
N HIS A 292 17.28 6.64 -4.81
CA HIS A 292 16.69 5.35 -4.49
C HIS A 292 16.39 4.53 -5.75
N LEU A 293 15.76 5.13 -6.76
CA LEU A 293 15.41 4.40 -8.00
C LEU A 293 16.66 4.04 -8.81
N ASN A 294 17.68 4.91 -8.84
CA ASN A 294 18.96 4.59 -9.49
C ASN A 294 19.66 3.37 -8.88
N LEU A 295 19.35 3.01 -7.63
CA LEU A 295 19.90 1.80 -7.01
C LEU A 295 19.52 0.53 -7.77
N TYR A 296 18.31 0.51 -8.37
CA TYR A 296 17.84 -0.62 -9.21
C TYR A 296 18.74 -0.89 -10.43
N ASN A 297 19.50 0.11 -10.92
CA ASN A 297 20.49 -0.09 -11.99
C ASN A 297 21.65 -1.02 -11.61
N ASN A 298 21.76 -1.41 -10.35
CA ASN A 298 22.72 -2.40 -9.87
C ASN A 298 22.14 -3.82 -9.80
N LEU A 299 20.89 -4.03 -10.20
CA LEU A 299 20.20 -5.31 -10.14
C LEU A 299 20.02 -5.91 -11.54
N ASP A 300 20.26 -7.20 -11.66
CA ASP A 300 19.81 -8.00 -12.81
C ASP A 300 18.39 -8.53 -12.58
N ILE A 301 18.05 -8.91 -11.35
CA ILE A 301 16.77 -9.49 -10.96
C ILE A 301 16.39 -8.99 -9.57
N ALA A 302 15.18 -8.48 -9.43
CA ALA A 302 14.61 -8.18 -8.12
C ALA A 302 13.92 -9.43 -7.53
N LEU A 303 14.21 -9.73 -6.27
CA LEU A 303 13.56 -10.79 -5.50
C LEU A 303 12.51 -10.17 -4.60
N ASP A 304 11.26 -10.56 -4.81
CA ASP A 304 10.16 -10.10 -3.96
C ASP A 304 10.06 -10.92 -2.68
N THR A 305 9.47 -10.34 -1.66
CA THR A 305 9.17 -11.00 -0.39
C THR A 305 7.84 -11.75 -0.48
N PHE A 306 7.62 -12.70 0.44
CA PHE A 306 6.37 -13.44 0.59
C PHE A 306 6.17 -13.80 2.08
N PRO A 307 4.95 -14.04 2.57
CA PRO A 307 3.67 -14.04 1.87
C PRO A 307 3.14 -12.64 1.53
N TYR A 308 3.77 -11.58 2.01
CA TYR A 308 3.42 -10.19 1.72
C TYR A 308 4.36 -9.62 0.65
N ASN A 309 3.86 -9.59 -0.58
CA ASN A 309 4.63 -9.13 -1.73
C ASN A 309 4.74 -7.60 -1.80
N GLY A 310 5.63 -7.14 -2.67
CA GLY A 310 5.77 -5.74 -3.00
C GLY A 310 4.62 -5.26 -3.90
N VAL A 311 4.20 -4.02 -3.71
CA VAL A 311 3.37 -3.30 -4.68
C VAL A 311 4.22 -2.18 -5.27
N THR A 312 4.53 -1.15 -4.48
CA THR A 312 5.33 -0.02 -4.92
C THR A 312 6.73 -0.45 -5.39
N THR A 313 7.40 -1.28 -4.61
CA THR A 313 8.75 -1.76 -4.95
C THR A 313 8.79 -2.63 -6.21
N THR A 314 7.72 -3.36 -6.48
CA THR A 314 7.56 -4.10 -7.75
C THR A 314 7.40 -3.13 -8.93
N PHE A 315 6.57 -2.09 -8.77
CA PHE A 315 6.46 -1.04 -9.79
C PHE A 315 7.76 -0.27 -9.99
N GLU A 316 8.51 0.01 -8.92
CA GLU A 316 9.83 0.66 -8.99
C GLU A 316 10.82 -0.20 -9.80
N ALA A 317 10.92 -1.49 -9.49
CA ALA A 317 11.80 -2.41 -10.20
C ALA A 317 11.45 -2.48 -11.70
N LEU A 318 10.17 -2.72 -12.02
CA LEU A 318 9.68 -2.77 -13.40
C LEU A 318 9.86 -1.43 -14.13
N TRP A 319 9.61 -0.31 -13.44
CA TRP A 319 9.86 1.02 -13.99
C TRP A 319 11.33 1.22 -14.37
N MET A 320 12.25 0.69 -13.57
CA MET A 320 13.69 0.76 -13.82
C MET A 320 14.20 -0.34 -14.76
N GLY A 321 13.29 -1.15 -15.33
CA GLY A 321 13.64 -2.20 -16.30
C GLY A 321 14.18 -3.48 -15.66
N VAL A 322 14.00 -3.67 -14.36
CA VAL A 322 14.47 -4.85 -13.63
C VAL A 322 13.32 -5.86 -13.50
N PRO A 323 13.48 -7.10 -14.00
CA PRO A 323 12.50 -8.15 -13.84
C PRO A 323 12.35 -8.53 -12.36
N VAL A 324 11.12 -8.87 -11.95
CA VAL A 324 10.80 -9.26 -10.57
C VAL A 324 10.42 -10.73 -10.52
N ILE A 325 11.01 -11.47 -9.58
CA ILE A 325 10.63 -12.84 -9.26
C ILE A 325 10.10 -12.87 -7.84
N GLY A 326 8.91 -13.45 -7.66
CA GLY A 326 8.26 -13.62 -6.36
C GLY A 326 7.50 -14.93 -6.26
N ILE A 327 7.10 -15.26 -5.05
CA ILE A 327 6.20 -16.37 -4.74
C ILE A 327 4.86 -15.75 -4.36
N LYS A 328 3.76 -16.25 -4.95
CA LYS A 328 2.41 -15.76 -4.61
C LYS A 328 2.10 -16.08 -3.15
N GLY A 329 1.76 -15.06 -2.38
CA GLY A 329 1.25 -15.18 -1.03
C GLY A 329 -0.28 -15.28 -0.99
N PHE A 330 -0.85 -15.06 0.20
CA PHE A 330 -2.29 -15.10 0.41
C PHE A 330 -2.93 -13.69 0.36
N ASN A 331 -2.14 -12.64 0.47
CA ASN A 331 -2.65 -11.27 0.38
C ASN A 331 -2.96 -10.90 -1.06
N PHE A 332 -3.96 -10.05 -1.26
CA PHE A 332 -4.33 -9.64 -2.61
C PHE A 332 -3.33 -8.69 -3.28
N ASN A 333 -2.25 -8.32 -2.64
CA ASN A 333 -1.14 -7.59 -3.26
C ASN A 333 -0.01 -8.50 -3.77
N SER A 334 -0.24 -9.81 -3.82
CA SER A 334 0.75 -10.78 -4.26
C SER A 334 0.47 -11.41 -5.63
#